data_3ae85f0ebbdd7af9eee918e94c714a3b
#
_entry.id   3ae85f0ebbdd7af9eee918e94c714a3b
#
_cell.length_a   1.000
_cell.length_b   1.000
_cell.length_c   1.000
_cell.angle_alpha   90.00
_cell.angle_beta   90.00
_cell.angle_gamma   90.00
#
_symmetry.space_group_name_H-M   'P 1'
#
loop_
_entity.id
_entity.type
_entity.pdbx_description
1 polymer ?
#
loop_
_entity_poly.entity_id
_entity_poly.type
_entity_poly.pdbx_seq_one_letter_code
_entity_poly.pdbx_strand_id
1 'polypeptide(L)'
;MKLKNAITLSAIALATMLGTTDLYAQQKKGKKCKKTEQSCQKPNYGKPSEVKANEGAFKIKPLAYDYDAVSSYIDAETMYIHFSKHYVGYLNNLNKAVEGKPESQKTIEQLLSTLDMSNATLRNNAGGYYNHNLYFELISPKGGGTPTGALAAAIDRDFGNFENFKKAFSEAGAKRFGSGWAWLVVNNGKLQVVSTANQDTPLMPSLEVSGTPVLAMDVWEHAYYLKYQNKRTDYITNFFNVIDWTKVAQKYEEALK
;
A
#
# COMPACT_ATOMS: atom_id res chain seq x y z
N MET A 1 22.89 20.73 76.66
CA MET A 1 22.49 21.97 75.97
C MET A 1 21.25 21.65 75.16
N LYS A 2 20.09 22.20 75.55
CA LYS A 2 18.77 21.86 75.05
C LYS A 2 18.40 22.77 73.91
N LEU A 3 18.08 22.21 72.72
CA LEU A 3 17.44 22.97 71.65
C LEU A 3 15.97 22.57 71.56
N LYS A 4 15.12 23.58 71.66
CA LYS A 4 13.68 23.45 71.63
C LYS A 4 13.17 23.50 70.18
N ASN A 5 12.35 22.53 69.83
CA ASN A 5 11.59 22.50 68.58
C ASN A 5 10.43 23.48 68.63
N ALA A 6 10.34 24.35 67.64
CA ALA A 6 9.14 25.13 67.35
C ALA A 6 8.42 24.54 66.15
N ILE A 7 7.19 24.06 66.41
CA ILE A 7 6.29 23.58 65.36
C ILE A 7 5.43 24.77 64.93
N THR A 8 5.56 25.16 63.66
CA THR A 8 4.67 26.14 63.04
C THR A 8 3.58 25.40 62.26
N LEU A 9 2.35 25.48 62.71
CA LEU A 9 1.18 25.07 61.96
C LEU A 9 0.90 26.07 60.85
N SER A 10 0.99 25.64 59.60
CA SER A 10 0.45 26.39 58.46
C SER A 10 -0.90 25.82 58.09
N ALA A 11 -1.92 26.64 58.20
CA ALA A 11 -3.28 26.34 57.76
C ALA A 11 -3.32 26.27 56.23
N ILE A 12 -3.67 25.11 55.67
CA ILE A 12 -3.95 24.93 54.27
C ILE A 12 -5.39 25.31 54.02
N ALA A 13 -5.61 26.41 53.33
CA ALA A 13 -6.92 26.79 52.78
C ALA A 13 -7.33 25.84 51.67
N LEU A 14 -8.43 25.11 51.87
CA LEU A 14 -9.07 24.26 50.88
C LEU A 14 -9.83 25.14 49.89
N ALA A 15 -9.20 25.49 48.77
CA ALA A 15 -9.87 26.15 47.63
C ALA A 15 -10.57 25.07 46.80
N THR A 16 -11.90 25.08 46.87
CA THR A 16 -12.78 24.25 46.04
C THR A 16 -12.63 24.57 44.58
N MET A 17 -11.95 23.71 43.79
CA MET A 17 -12.00 23.74 42.34
C MET A 17 -13.31 23.12 41.83
N LEU A 18 -14.36 23.92 41.80
CA LEU A 18 -15.56 23.70 41.00
C LEU A 18 -15.51 24.69 39.88
N GLY A 19 -15.17 24.25 38.65
CA GLY A 19 -15.33 25.13 37.52
C GLY A 19 -14.41 24.97 36.32
N THR A 20 -13.98 23.74 35.93
CA THR A 20 -13.23 23.54 34.68
C THR A 20 -13.74 22.41 33.77
N THR A 21 -14.85 21.77 34.07
CA THR A 21 -15.45 20.70 33.25
C THR A 21 -16.40 21.23 32.16
N ASP A 22 -16.85 22.49 32.23
CA ASP A 22 -17.81 23.04 31.27
C ASP A 22 -17.19 23.72 30.03
N LEU A 23 -15.92 24.10 30.06
CA LEU A 23 -15.30 24.74 28.89
C LEU A 23 -14.90 23.75 27.79
N TYR A 24 -14.62 22.49 28.13
CA TYR A 24 -14.30 21.45 27.11
C TYR A 24 -15.53 20.84 26.46
N ALA A 25 -16.71 20.94 27.10
CA ALA A 25 -17.97 20.44 26.55
C ALA A 25 -18.62 21.42 25.57
N GLN A 26 -18.29 22.71 25.61
CA GLN A 26 -18.91 23.70 24.72
C GLN A 26 -18.23 23.83 23.35
N GLN A 27 -17.03 23.32 23.14
CA GLN A 27 -16.37 23.32 21.83
C GLN A 27 -16.83 22.20 20.90
N LYS A 28 -17.61 21.21 21.38
CA LYS A 28 -18.21 20.15 20.57
C LYS A 28 -19.68 20.38 20.19
N LYS A 29 -20.24 21.57 20.41
CA LYS A 29 -21.48 21.92 19.71
C LYS A 29 -21.10 22.22 18.26
N GLY A 30 -21.10 21.14 17.48
CA GLY A 30 -20.85 21.16 16.05
C GLY A 30 -21.59 22.30 15.40
N LYS A 31 -20.90 23.05 14.56
CA LYS A 31 -21.52 23.89 13.56
C LYS A 31 -22.51 23.01 12.83
N LYS A 32 -23.80 23.10 13.18
CA LYS A 32 -24.89 22.61 12.34
C LYS A 32 -24.67 23.29 11.00
N CYS A 33 -24.12 22.57 10.06
CA CYS A 33 -24.09 22.96 8.66
C CYS A 33 -25.55 23.26 8.31
N LYS A 34 -25.91 24.53 8.13
CA LYS A 34 -27.19 24.90 7.55
C LYS A 34 -27.18 24.20 6.19
N LYS A 35 -28.03 23.20 6.01
CA LYS A 35 -28.36 22.59 4.73
C LYS A 35 -28.95 23.67 3.81
N THR A 36 -28.10 24.44 3.18
CA THR A 36 -28.37 24.86 1.82
C THR A 36 -28.07 23.65 0.97
N GLU A 37 -29.00 23.23 0.13
CA GLU A 37 -28.84 22.16 -0.88
C GLU A 37 -27.80 22.54 -1.93
N GLN A 38 -26.59 22.83 -1.49
CA GLN A 38 -25.42 22.81 -2.33
C GLN A 38 -25.00 21.35 -2.37
N SER A 39 -25.44 20.65 -3.42
CA SER A 39 -25.01 19.29 -3.74
C SER A 39 -23.53 19.17 -3.39
N CYS A 40 -23.19 18.27 -2.47
CA CYS A 40 -21.81 17.84 -2.27
C CYS A 40 -21.39 17.17 -3.57
N GLN A 41 -20.93 17.94 -4.53
CA GLN A 41 -20.34 17.40 -5.75
C GLN A 41 -19.14 16.57 -5.30
N LYS A 42 -19.15 15.29 -5.66
CA LYS A 42 -17.97 14.43 -5.45
C LYS A 42 -16.79 15.10 -6.14
N PRO A 43 -15.60 15.10 -5.53
CA PRO A 43 -14.41 15.62 -6.18
C PRO A 43 -14.24 14.99 -7.55
N ASN A 44 -14.01 15.80 -8.57
CA ASN A 44 -13.72 15.30 -9.92
C ASN A 44 -12.22 15.14 -10.06
N TYR A 45 -11.74 13.90 -10.05
CA TYR A 45 -10.33 13.55 -10.23
C TYR A 45 -9.92 13.38 -11.71
N GLY A 46 -10.81 13.62 -12.67
CA GLY A 46 -10.62 13.29 -14.08
C GLY A 46 -10.65 11.76 -14.31
N LYS A 47 -10.17 11.33 -15.47
CA LYS A 47 -10.16 9.90 -15.83
C LYS A 47 -8.75 9.32 -15.80
N PRO A 48 -8.58 8.08 -15.32
CA PRO A 48 -7.28 7.40 -15.40
C PRO A 48 -6.70 7.33 -16.80
N SER A 49 -7.54 7.21 -17.83
CA SER A 49 -7.12 7.18 -19.25
C SER A 49 -6.52 8.50 -19.77
N GLU A 50 -6.74 9.60 -19.07
CA GLU A 50 -6.19 10.93 -19.41
C GLU A 50 -4.83 11.18 -18.77
N VAL A 51 -4.40 10.31 -17.85
CA VAL A 51 -3.11 10.43 -17.15
C VAL A 51 -1.98 10.19 -18.14
N LYS A 52 -1.06 11.14 -18.19
CA LYS A 52 0.12 11.07 -19.06
C LYS A 52 1.37 10.96 -18.21
N ALA A 53 2.33 10.18 -18.70
CA ALA A 53 3.69 10.14 -18.22
C ALA A 53 4.63 10.80 -19.24
N ASN A 54 5.83 11.13 -18.81
CA ASN A 54 6.87 11.61 -19.73
C ASN A 54 7.25 10.50 -20.71
N GLU A 55 7.62 10.91 -21.94
CA GLU A 55 8.17 9.98 -22.91
C GLU A 55 9.46 9.31 -22.37
N GLY A 56 9.65 8.04 -22.72
CA GLY A 56 10.83 7.29 -22.30
C GLY A 56 10.76 5.81 -22.67
N ALA A 57 11.70 5.04 -22.20
CA ALA A 57 11.83 3.60 -22.48
C ALA A 57 10.66 2.80 -21.89
N PHE A 58 10.23 3.16 -20.69
CA PHE A 58 9.11 2.53 -20.00
C PHE A 58 7.84 3.36 -20.19
N LYS A 59 6.70 2.68 -20.26
CA LYS A 59 5.41 3.32 -20.58
C LYS A 59 4.41 3.11 -19.44
N ILE A 60 3.50 4.08 -19.28
CA ILE A 60 2.38 3.93 -18.36
C ILE A 60 1.47 2.79 -18.83
N LYS A 61 1.10 1.90 -17.92
CA LYS A 61 -0.01 0.96 -18.15
C LYS A 61 -1.30 1.63 -17.69
N PRO A 62 -2.30 1.78 -18.57
CA PRO A 62 -3.55 2.45 -18.21
C PRO A 62 -4.31 1.65 -17.16
N LEU A 63 -4.95 2.36 -16.23
CA LEU A 63 -5.90 1.76 -15.31
C LEU A 63 -7.19 1.43 -16.07
N ALA A 64 -7.68 0.20 -15.95
CA ALA A 64 -8.82 -0.29 -16.74
C ALA A 64 -10.20 0.12 -16.20
N TYR A 65 -10.25 0.91 -15.12
CA TYR A 65 -11.48 1.32 -14.43
C TYR A 65 -11.29 2.70 -13.81
N ASP A 66 -12.42 3.38 -13.50
CA ASP A 66 -12.39 4.71 -12.91
C ASP A 66 -11.93 4.68 -11.45
N TYR A 67 -11.41 5.79 -10.94
CA TYR A 67 -10.85 5.88 -9.58
C TYR A 67 -11.84 5.50 -8.47
N ASP A 68 -13.12 5.70 -8.69
CA ASP A 68 -14.16 5.38 -7.71
C ASP A 68 -14.70 3.94 -7.81
N ALA A 69 -14.25 3.16 -8.79
CA ALA A 69 -14.78 1.82 -9.06
C ALA A 69 -14.55 0.82 -7.91
N VAL A 70 -13.53 1.05 -7.08
CA VAL A 70 -13.20 0.23 -5.90
C VAL A 70 -13.42 0.96 -4.58
N SER A 71 -14.20 2.06 -4.58
CA SER A 71 -14.34 2.98 -3.44
C SER A 71 -14.94 2.35 -2.17
N SER A 72 -15.63 1.22 -2.30
CA SER A 72 -16.06 0.44 -1.13
C SER A 72 -14.88 0.00 -0.27
N TYR A 73 -13.72 -0.25 -0.88
CA TYR A 73 -12.52 -0.79 -0.23
C TYR A 73 -11.33 0.17 -0.27
N ILE A 74 -11.07 0.85 -1.37
CA ILE A 74 -10.00 1.85 -1.52
C ILE A 74 -10.65 3.11 -2.10
N ASP A 75 -10.60 4.23 -1.39
CA ASP A 75 -11.31 5.44 -1.78
C ASP A 75 -10.76 6.07 -3.08
N ALA A 76 -11.60 6.85 -3.75
CA ALA A 76 -11.27 7.42 -5.06
C ALA A 76 -10.09 8.40 -5.01
N GLU A 77 -9.93 9.14 -3.91
CA GLU A 77 -8.81 10.06 -3.74
C GLU A 77 -7.49 9.31 -3.61
N THR A 78 -7.47 8.25 -2.80
CA THR A 78 -6.33 7.32 -2.71
C THR A 78 -5.99 6.77 -4.09
N MET A 79 -6.95 6.23 -4.85
CA MET A 79 -6.72 5.68 -6.18
C MET A 79 -6.16 6.72 -7.15
N TYR A 80 -6.71 7.94 -7.14
CA TYR A 80 -6.23 9.05 -7.96
C TYR A 80 -4.78 9.42 -7.64
N ILE A 81 -4.48 9.68 -6.37
CA ILE A 81 -3.13 10.10 -5.96
C ILE A 81 -2.14 8.95 -6.19
N HIS A 82 -2.50 7.74 -5.83
CA HIS A 82 -1.65 6.56 -5.95
C HIS A 82 -1.28 6.28 -7.41
N PHE A 83 -2.26 6.30 -8.33
CA PHE A 83 -2.02 6.08 -9.75
C PHE A 83 -1.37 7.29 -10.43
N SER A 84 -1.99 8.47 -10.33
CA SER A 84 -1.59 9.63 -11.14
C SER A 84 -0.38 10.39 -10.60
N LYS A 85 0.01 10.19 -9.33
CA LYS A 85 1.14 10.88 -8.69
C LYS A 85 2.26 9.91 -8.33
N HIS A 86 2.00 8.91 -7.48
CA HIS A 86 3.04 7.98 -7.03
C HIS A 86 3.56 7.11 -8.18
N TYR A 87 2.68 6.35 -8.83
CA TYR A 87 3.08 5.47 -9.93
C TYR A 87 3.71 6.24 -11.11
N VAL A 88 3.07 7.33 -11.56
CA VAL A 88 3.61 8.17 -12.64
C VAL A 88 4.93 8.84 -12.23
N GLY A 89 5.07 9.23 -10.98
CA GLY A 89 6.31 9.77 -10.44
C GLY A 89 7.47 8.79 -10.54
N TYR A 90 7.27 7.52 -10.14
CA TYR A 90 8.28 6.47 -10.30
C TYR A 90 8.62 6.21 -11.76
N LEU A 91 7.62 6.14 -12.63
CA LEU A 91 7.83 5.96 -14.07
C LEU A 91 8.67 7.09 -14.69
N ASN A 92 8.31 8.34 -14.40
CA ASN A 92 9.02 9.51 -14.94
C ASN A 92 10.48 9.56 -14.45
N ASN A 93 10.69 9.27 -13.19
CA ASN A 93 12.04 9.24 -12.59
C ASN A 93 12.86 8.07 -13.13
N LEU A 94 12.24 6.90 -13.35
CA LEU A 94 12.90 5.76 -13.98
C LEU A 94 13.33 6.11 -15.41
N ASN A 95 12.42 6.65 -16.24
CA ASN A 95 12.72 7.05 -17.60
C ASN A 95 13.90 8.03 -17.66
N LYS A 96 13.89 9.04 -16.78
CA LYS A 96 15.00 9.98 -16.67
C LYS A 96 16.31 9.31 -16.23
N ALA A 97 16.23 8.34 -15.31
CA ALA A 97 17.43 7.65 -14.80
C ALA A 97 18.11 6.76 -15.84
N VAL A 98 17.34 6.20 -16.80
CA VAL A 98 17.87 5.30 -17.84
C VAL A 98 18.07 5.98 -19.21
N GLU A 99 17.73 7.25 -19.35
CA GLU A 99 17.86 8.00 -20.61
C GLU A 99 19.29 7.93 -21.13
N GLY A 100 19.43 7.51 -22.41
CA GLY A 100 20.72 7.36 -23.07
C GLY A 100 21.62 6.25 -22.53
N LYS A 101 21.13 5.36 -21.65
CA LYS A 101 21.89 4.27 -21.04
C LYS A 101 21.45 2.90 -21.55
N PRO A 102 22.32 1.87 -21.46
CA PRO A 102 21.97 0.49 -21.85
C PRO A 102 20.74 -0.06 -21.13
N GLU A 103 20.47 0.38 -19.92
CA GLU A 103 19.31 0.02 -19.09
C GLU A 103 17.98 0.34 -19.78
N SER A 104 17.95 1.35 -20.66
CA SER A 104 16.76 1.71 -21.45
C SER A 104 16.33 0.65 -22.47
N GLN A 105 17.21 -0.31 -22.79
CA GLN A 105 16.93 -1.39 -23.72
C GLN A 105 16.45 -2.68 -23.04
N LYS A 106 16.45 -2.71 -21.70
CA LYS A 106 16.04 -3.88 -20.91
C LYS A 106 14.52 -3.85 -20.66
N THR A 107 13.93 -5.05 -20.51
CA THR A 107 12.61 -5.11 -19.84
C THR A 107 12.77 -4.71 -18.38
N ILE A 108 11.66 -4.37 -17.72
CA ILE A 108 11.72 -3.99 -16.31
C ILE A 108 12.21 -5.15 -15.43
N GLU A 109 11.84 -6.37 -15.75
CA GLU A 109 12.26 -7.58 -15.05
C GLU A 109 13.77 -7.83 -15.22
N GLN A 110 14.28 -7.66 -16.46
CA GLN A 110 15.72 -7.74 -16.75
C GLN A 110 16.51 -6.66 -16.01
N LEU A 111 15.98 -5.43 -15.96
CA LEU A 111 16.61 -4.35 -15.23
C LEU A 111 16.66 -4.66 -13.72
N LEU A 112 15.56 -5.12 -13.14
CA LEU A 112 15.47 -5.44 -11.72
C LEU A 112 16.38 -6.61 -11.32
N SER A 113 16.42 -7.68 -12.13
CA SER A 113 17.23 -8.87 -11.82
C SER A 113 18.74 -8.66 -11.97
N THR A 114 19.16 -7.62 -12.69
CA THR A 114 20.58 -7.27 -12.88
C THR A 114 20.95 -5.93 -12.25
N LEU A 115 20.13 -5.48 -11.28
CA LEU A 115 20.28 -4.15 -10.67
C LEU A 115 21.53 -4.08 -9.80
N ASP A 116 22.30 -3.00 -9.95
CA ASP A 116 23.25 -2.58 -8.92
C ASP A 116 22.48 -2.01 -7.71
N MET A 117 22.43 -2.77 -6.62
CA MET A 117 21.68 -2.40 -5.42
C MET A 117 22.21 -1.15 -4.73
N SER A 118 23.46 -0.74 -5.03
CA SER A 118 24.02 0.52 -4.54
C SER A 118 23.49 1.74 -5.27
N ASN A 119 22.93 1.57 -6.48
CA ASN A 119 22.27 2.62 -7.25
C ASN A 119 20.85 2.89 -6.69
N ALA A 120 20.78 3.70 -5.64
CA ALA A 120 19.52 4.01 -4.97
C ALA A 120 18.46 4.60 -5.91
N THR A 121 18.86 5.37 -6.93
CA THR A 121 17.94 5.97 -7.90
C THR A 121 17.25 4.90 -8.73
N LEU A 122 18.01 3.98 -9.34
CA LEU A 122 17.42 2.88 -10.11
C LEU A 122 16.64 1.91 -9.20
N ARG A 123 17.20 1.54 -8.04
CA ARG A 123 16.54 0.65 -7.08
C ARG A 123 15.15 1.13 -6.70
N ASN A 124 15.03 2.41 -6.29
CA ASN A 124 13.75 2.95 -5.86
C ASN A 124 12.78 3.18 -7.01
N ASN A 125 13.24 3.68 -8.16
CA ASN A 125 12.32 4.05 -9.24
C ASN A 125 11.95 2.85 -10.14
N ALA A 126 12.87 1.92 -10.40
CA ALA A 126 12.53 0.69 -11.12
C ALA A 126 11.63 -0.21 -10.27
N GLY A 127 11.96 -0.37 -8.98
CA GLY A 127 11.10 -1.10 -8.05
C GLY A 127 9.72 -0.44 -7.92
N GLY A 128 9.68 0.87 -7.68
CA GLY A 128 8.41 1.60 -7.57
C GLY A 128 7.55 1.48 -8.83
N TYR A 129 8.14 1.60 -10.01
CA TYR A 129 7.41 1.41 -11.27
C TYR A 129 6.86 -0.01 -11.40
N TYR A 130 7.68 -1.04 -11.19
CA TYR A 130 7.27 -2.44 -11.28
C TYR A 130 6.16 -2.80 -10.27
N ASN A 131 6.38 -2.43 -9.02
CA ASN A 131 5.48 -2.75 -7.91
C ASN A 131 4.07 -2.17 -8.15
N HIS A 132 4.00 -0.90 -8.55
CA HIS A 132 2.73 -0.24 -8.84
C HIS A 132 2.07 -0.78 -10.11
N ASN A 133 2.84 -1.12 -11.15
CA ASN A 133 2.31 -1.80 -12.33
C ASN A 133 1.57 -3.07 -11.95
N LEU A 134 2.22 -3.92 -11.15
CA LEU A 134 1.65 -5.20 -10.73
C LEU A 134 0.43 -4.98 -9.83
N TYR A 135 0.51 -4.05 -8.88
CA TYR A 135 -0.59 -3.72 -7.98
C TYR A 135 -1.85 -3.30 -8.74
N PHE A 136 -1.74 -2.31 -9.66
CA PHE A 136 -2.89 -1.81 -10.41
C PHE A 136 -3.41 -2.82 -11.45
N GLU A 137 -2.56 -3.71 -11.95
CA GLU A 137 -2.95 -4.80 -12.83
C GLU A 137 -3.81 -5.84 -12.09
N LEU A 138 -3.48 -6.13 -10.82
CA LEU A 138 -4.06 -7.23 -10.06
C LEU A 138 -5.28 -6.87 -9.21
N ILE A 139 -5.66 -5.59 -9.14
CA ILE A 139 -6.89 -5.18 -8.48
C ILE A 139 -7.99 -4.84 -9.50
N SER A 140 -9.23 -5.08 -9.11
CA SER A 140 -10.38 -4.94 -10.01
C SER A 140 -11.66 -4.65 -9.24
N PRO A 141 -12.59 -3.82 -9.78
CA PRO A 141 -13.93 -3.67 -9.21
C PRO A 141 -14.77 -4.97 -9.26
N LYS A 142 -14.34 -5.97 -10.03
CA LYS A 142 -14.92 -7.31 -10.08
C LYS A 142 -14.09 -8.33 -9.28
N GLY A 143 -13.16 -7.85 -8.46
CA GLY A 143 -12.29 -8.68 -7.61
C GLY A 143 -13.02 -9.30 -6.43
N GLY A 144 -12.26 -10.02 -5.63
CA GLY A 144 -12.76 -10.73 -4.45
C GLY A 144 -13.04 -12.21 -4.71
N GLY A 145 -13.64 -12.86 -3.71
CA GLY A 145 -13.81 -14.31 -3.76
C GLY A 145 -12.52 -15.08 -3.50
N THR A 146 -12.39 -16.24 -4.13
CA THR A 146 -11.26 -17.16 -3.98
C THR A 146 -10.70 -17.56 -5.34
N PRO A 147 -9.40 -17.89 -5.44
CA PRO A 147 -8.82 -18.42 -6.67
C PRO A 147 -9.41 -19.78 -7.03
N THR A 148 -9.30 -20.14 -8.30
CA THR A 148 -9.73 -21.43 -8.84
C THR A 148 -8.61 -22.08 -9.67
N GLY A 149 -8.80 -23.31 -10.12
CA GLY A 149 -7.89 -23.99 -11.03
C GLY A 149 -6.50 -24.25 -10.44
N ALA A 150 -5.47 -24.10 -11.27
CA ALA A 150 -4.08 -24.42 -10.90
C ALA A 150 -3.56 -23.59 -9.73
N LEU A 151 -3.95 -22.31 -9.64
CA LEU A 151 -3.55 -21.45 -8.53
C LEU A 151 -4.15 -21.92 -7.20
N ALA A 152 -5.44 -22.32 -7.19
CA ALA A 152 -6.09 -22.84 -5.98
C ALA A 152 -5.38 -24.13 -5.51
N ALA A 153 -5.12 -25.06 -6.43
CA ALA A 153 -4.40 -26.29 -6.12
C ALA A 153 -2.98 -26.03 -5.57
N ALA A 154 -2.28 -25.03 -6.11
CA ALA A 154 -0.96 -24.64 -5.61
C ALA A 154 -1.05 -24.00 -4.21
N ILE A 155 -2.06 -23.19 -3.94
CA ILE A 155 -2.31 -22.64 -2.60
C ILE A 155 -2.60 -23.75 -1.59
N ASP A 156 -3.44 -24.73 -1.96
CA ASP A 156 -3.73 -25.86 -1.08
C ASP A 156 -2.48 -26.72 -0.83
N ARG A 157 -1.67 -26.95 -1.86
CA ARG A 157 -0.41 -27.69 -1.76
C ARG A 157 0.60 -27.00 -0.82
N ASP A 158 0.77 -25.67 -0.96
CA ASP A 158 1.88 -24.96 -0.32
C ASP A 158 1.49 -24.33 1.03
N PHE A 159 0.19 -24.05 1.25
CA PHE A 159 -0.33 -23.43 2.49
C PHE A 159 -1.35 -24.33 3.22
N GLY A 160 -1.78 -25.43 2.63
CA GLY A 160 -2.79 -26.33 3.17
C GLY A 160 -4.23 -25.93 2.82
N ASN A 161 -4.53 -24.64 2.73
CA ASN A 161 -5.82 -24.09 2.27
C ASN A 161 -5.74 -22.58 2.03
N PHE A 162 -6.77 -22.01 1.43
CA PHE A 162 -6.85 -20.58 1.14
C PHE A 162 -6.83 -19.69 2.40
N GLU A 163 -7.46 -20.09 3.50
CA GLU A 163 -7.48 -19.30 4.74
C GLU A 163 -6.08 -19.21 5.39
N ASN A 164 -5.29 -20.27 5.32
CA ASN A 164 -3.91 -20.24 5.78
C ASN A 164 -3.04 -19.32 4.93
N PHE A 165 -3.21 -19.35 3.61
CA PHE A 165 -2.57 -18.41 2.69
C PHE A 165 -2.97 -16.98 3.04
N LYS A 166 -4.27 -16.70 3.16
CA LYS A 166 -4.82 -15.40 3.51
C LYS A 166 -4.24 -14.87 4.82
N LYS A 167 -4.15 -15.74 5.82
CA LYS A 167 -3.51 -15.42 7.12
C LYS A 167 -2.04 -15.06 6.93
N ALA A 168 -1.26 -15.88 6.23
CA ALA A 168 0.17 -15.66 6.00
C ALA A 168 0.42 -14.34 5.23
N PHE A 169 -0.38 -14.08 4.18
CA PHE A 169 -0.27 -12.86 3.37
C PHE A 169 -0.64 -11.61 4.17
N SER A 170 -1.70 -11.69 4.97
CA SER A 170 -2.11 -10.62 5.88
C SER A 170 -1.05 -10.32 6.93
N GLU A 171 -0.46 -11.35 7.53
CA GLU A 171 0.61 -11.20 8.52
C GLU A 171 1.87 -10.59 7.91
N ALA A 172 2.25 -10.98 6.68
CA ALA A 172 3.39 -10.39 5.98
C ALA A 172 3.22 -8.88 5.80
N GLY A 173 2.03 -8.42 5.39
CA GLY A 173 1.71 -7.00 5.27
C GLY A 173 1.65 -6.27 6.61
N ALA A 174 1.01 -6.87 7.62
CA ALA A 174 0.85 -6.27 8.94
C ALA A 174 2.19 -6.14 9.70
N LYS A 175 3.06 -7.15 9.59
CA LYS A 175 4.38 -7.19 10.25
C LYS A 175 5.45 -6.40 9.51
N ARG A 176 5.22 -5.94 8.26
CA ARG A 176 6.16 -5.10 7.53
C ARG A 176 6.29 -3.76 8.26
N PHE A 177 7.40 -3.58 8.98
CA PHE A 177 7.69 -2.34 9.67
C PHE A 177 7.95 -1.21 8.65
N GLY A 178 7.31 -0.06 8.83
CA GLY A 178 7.40 1.07 7.92
C GLY A 178 6.71 0.82 6.57
N SER A 179 7.26 1.43 5.53
CA SER A 179 6.79 1.30 4.15
C SER A 179 7.31 0.04 3.49
N GLY A 180 6.51 -0.54 2.62
CA GLY A 180 6.92 -1.73 1.87
C GLY A 180 5.75 -2.46 1.22
N TRP A 181 5.96 -3.74 0.92
CA TRP A 181 5.07 -4.56 0.13
C TRP A 181 4.96 -5.97 0.72
N ALA A 182 3.78 -6.58 0.60
CA ALA A 182 3.60 -8.02 0.80
C ALA A 182 3.38 -8.69 -0.56
N TRP A 183 3.96 -9.87 -0.74
CA TRP A 183 4.02 -10.59 -2.00
C TRP A 183 3.57 -12.02 -1.86
N LEU A 184 2.87 -12.52 -2.88
CA LEU A 184 2.85 -13.92 -3.22
C LEU A 184 3.82 -14.11 -4.39
N VAL A 185 4.78 -15.01 -4.23
CA VAL A 185 5.80 -15.28 -5.26
C VAL A 185 5.83 -16.77 -5.62
N VAL A 186 6.25 -17.06 -6.85
CA VAL A 186 6.68 -18.40 -7.25
C VAL A 186 8.19 -18.48 -7.11
N ASN A 187 8.67 -19.41 -6.30
CA ASN A 187 10.09 -19.70 -6.13
C ASN A 187 10.33 -21.20 -6.22
N ASN A 188 11.12 -21.65 -7.21
CA ASN A 188 11.37 -23.06 -7.49
C ASN A 188 10.07 -23.90 -7.59
N GLY A 189 9.05 -23.37 -8.28
CA GLY A 189 7.76 -24.01 -8.51
C GLY A 189 6.82 -24.04 -7.30
N LYS A 190 7.19 -23.42 -6.17
CA LYS A 190 6.38 -23.30 -4.96
C LYS A 190 5.91 -21.87 -4.74
N LEU A 191 4.71 -21.72 -4.21
CA LEU A 191 4.20 -20.46 -3.74
C LEU A 191 4.78 -20.13 -2.36
N GLN A 192 5.23 -18.89 -2.20
CA GLN A 192 5.73 -18.38 -0.93
C GLN A 192 5.16 -16.98 -0.67
N VAL A 193 4.89 -16.67 0.59
CA VAL A 193 4.53 -15.32 1.03
C VAL A 193 5.77 -14.67 1.63
N VAL A 194 6.12 -13.50 1.09
CA VAL A 194 7.28 -12.71 1.54
C VAL A 194 6.92 -11.24 1.68
N SER A 195 7.79 -10.44 2.27
CA SER A 195 7.63 -8.98 2.28
C SER A 195 8.96 -8.27 2.07
N THR A 196 8.93 -7.11 1.43
CA THR A 196 10.09 -6.27 1.17
C THR A 196 9.89 -4.86 1.72
N ALA A 197 10.97 -4.20 2.08
CA ALA A 197 10.94 -2.81 2.52
C ALA A 197 10.95 -1.83 1.34
N ASN A 198 10.42 -0.64 1.53
CA ASN A 198 10.43 0.46 0.58
C ASN A 198 9.91 0.02 -0.79
N GLN A 199 10.69 0.21 -1.87
CA GLN A 199 10.34 -0.20 -3.22
C GLN A 199 11.11 -1.44 -3.70
N ASP A 200 11.76 -2.16 -2.78
CA ASP A 200 12.39 -3.44 -3.12
C ASP A 200 11.34 -4.45 -3.59
N THR A 201 11.73 -5.26 -4.56
CA THR A 201 10.90 -6.33 -5.14
C THR A 201 11.66 -7.66 -5.11
N PRO A 202 10.97 -8.80 -4.95
CA PRO A 202 11.62 -10.12 -4.92
C PRO A 202 12.43 -10.50 -6.17
N LEU A 203 12.36 -9.70 -7.23
CA LEU A 203 13.19 -9.84 -8.45
C LEU A 203 14.61 -9.28 -8.28
N MET A 204 14.84 -8.42 -7.29
CA MET A 204 16.14 -7.78 -7.09
C MET A 204 17.16 -8.74 -6.52
N PRO A 205 18.45 -8.62 -6.93
CA PRO A 205 19.52 -9.47 -6.40
C PRO A 205 19.81 -9.12 -4.94
N SER A 206 20.46 -10.06 -4.26
CA SER A 206 21.00 -9.88 -2.89
C SER A 206 19.97 -9.54 -1.81
N LEU A 207 18.69 -9.78 -2.04
CA LEU A 207 17.67 -9.74 -1.01
C LEU A 207 17.57 -11.11 -0.32
N GLU A 208 17.13 -11.11 0.94
CA GLU A 208 16.84 -12.35 1.68
C GLU A 208 15.67 -13.14 1.09
N VAL A 209 14.84 -12.47 0.28
CA VAL A 209 13.65 -13.03 -0.37
C VAL A 209 13.81 -12.95 -1.88
N SER A 210 13.37 -14.00 -2.59
CA SER A 210 13.43 -14.07 -4.04
C SER A 210 12.24 -14.83 -4.62
N GLY A 211 11.97 -14.65 -5.89
CA GLY A 211 10.91 -15.34 -6.64
C GLY A 211 10.20 -14.40 -7.60
N THR A 212 9.40 -14.98 -8.50
CA THR A 212 8.58 -14.23 -9.46
C THR A 212 7.28 -13.78 -8.78
N PRO A 213 7.04 -12.48 -8.61
CA PRO A 213 5.81 -11.98 -7.99
C PRO A 213 4.58 -12.30 -8.82
N VAL A 214 3.55 -12.82 -8.18
CA VAL A 214 2.24 -13.10 -8.79
C VAL A 214 1.09 -12.36 -8.12
N LEU A 215 1.30 -11.84 -6.89
CA LEU A 215 0.41 -10.91 -6.21
C LEU A 215 1.25 -9.91 -5.41
N ALA A 216 0.85 -8.65 -5.43
CA ALA A 216 1.46 -7.56 -4.69
C ALA A 216 0.41 -6.80 -3.88
N MET A 217 0.69 -6.52 -2.60
CA MET A 217 -0.10 -5.61 -1.77
C MET A 217 0.81 -4.49 -1.27
N ASP A 218 0.46 -3.26 -1.62
CA ASP A 218 1.13 -2.06 -1.13
C ASP A 218 0.74 -1.81 0.33
N VAL A 219 1.73 -1.72 1.22
CA VAL A 219 1.52 -1.33 2.63
C VAL A 219 2.24 -0.04 2.99
N TRP A 220 2.65 0.75 2.00
CA TRP A 220 2.95 2.16 2.19
C TRP A 220 1.69 2.88 2.66
N GLU A 221 1.84 3.88 3.52
CA GLU A 221 0.68 4.62 4.06
C GLU A 221 -0.14 5.32 2.98
N HIS A 222 0.50 5.77 1.88
CA HIS A 222 -0.19 6.39 0.75
C HIS A 222 -1.25 5.50 0.08
N ALA A 223 -1.14 4.17 0.22
CA ALA A 223 -2.09 3.23 -0.36
C ALA A 223 -3.40 3.10 0.44
N TYR A 224 -3.43 3.58 1.70
CA TYR A 224 -4.59 3.32 2.56
C TYR A 224 -4.93 4.43 3.57
N TYR A 225 -4.04 5.40 3.84
CA TYR A 225 -4.17 6.28 4.99
C TYR A 225 -5.41 7.19 4.94
N LEU A 226 -5.82 7.67 3.76
CA LEU A 226 -6.99 8.54 3.63
C LEU A 226 -8.28 7.87 4.11
N LYS A 227 -8.43 6.56 3.85
CA LYS A 227 -9.62 5.80 4.26
C LYS A 227 -9.47 5.11 5.61
N TYR A 228 -8.30 4.52 5.88
CA TYR A 228 -8.08 3.64 7.04
C TYR A 228 -7.22 4.28 8.13
N GLN A 229 -6.53 5.38 7.85
CA GLN A 229 -5.61 6.04 8.75
C GLN A 229 -4.57 5.04 9.31
N ASN A 230 -4.39 4.97 10.60
CA ASN A 230 -3.44 4.05 11.25
C ASN A 230 -3.90 2.58 11.28
N LYS A 231 -5.08 2.27 10.72
CA LYS A 231 -5.66 0.93 10.75
C LYS A 231 -5.23 0.09 9.54
N ARG A 232 -3.93 -0.14 9.39
CA ARG A 232 -3.37 -0.95 8.29
C ARG A 232 -4.04 -2.32 8.18
N THR A 233 -4.35 -2.97 9.29
CA THR A 233 -4.99 -4.30 9.30
C THR A 233 -6.38 -4.29 8.68
N ASP A 234 -7.15 -3.20 8.83
CA ASP A 234 -8.46 -3.06 8.20
C ASP A 234 -8.31 -2.94 6.67
N TYR A 235 -7.32 -2.17 6.19
CA TYR A 235 -6.97 -2.11 4.76
C TYR A 235 -6.58 -3.49 4.23
N ILE A 236 -5.67 -4.20 4.90
CA ILE A 236 -5.21 -5.54 4.51
C ILE A 236 -6.40 -6.50 4.38
N THR A 237 -7.31 -6.50 5.35
CA THR A 237 -8.52 -7.33 5.31
C THR A 237 -9.41 -7.00 4.12
N ASN A 238 -9.59 -5.71 3.83
CA ASN A 238 -10.42 -5.25 2.73
C ASN A 238 -9.76 -5.40 1.36
N PHE A 239 -8.43 -5.47 1.28
CA PHE A 239 -7.70 -5.66 0.03
C PHE A 239 -8.09 -6.95 -0.70
N PHE A 240 -8.42 -8.03 0.01
CA PHE A 240 -8.87 -9.29 -0.60
C PHE A 240 -10.15 -9.14 -1.43
N ASN A 241 -10.96 -8.13 -1.18
CA ASN A 241 -12.20 -7.90 -1.94
C ASN A 241 -11.95 -7.24 -3.31
N VAL A 242 -10.75 -6.78 -3.59
CA VAL A 242 -10.41 -6.15 -4.88
C VAL A 242 -9.42 -6.97 -5.70
N ILE A 243 -8.90 -8.08 -5.19
CA ILE A 243 -7.95 -8.93 -5.92
C ILE A 243 -8.65 -9.60 -7.11
N ASP A 244 -8.10 -9.41 -8.31
CA ASP A 244 -8.50 -10.12 -9.53
C ASP A 244 -7.80 -11.48 -9.59
N TRP A 245 -8.43 -12.49 -9.00
CA TRP A 245 -7.85 -13.83 -8.94
C TRP A 245 -7.63 -14.47 -10.32
N THR A 246 -8.34 -14.03 -11.36
CA THR A 246 -8.10 -14.48 -12.72
C THR A 246 -6.74 -14.00 -13.22
N LYS A 247 -6.41 -12.74 -12.99
CA LYS A 247 -5.09 -12.19 -13.35
C LYS A 247 -3.97 -12.75 -12.49
N VAL A 248 -4.21 -12.97 -11.20
CA VAL A 248 -3.23 -13.64 -10.32
C VAL A 248 -2.94 -15.05 -10.83
N ALA A 249 -3.97 -15.81 -11.26
CA ALA A 249 -3.79 -17.14 -11.85
C ALA A 249 -2.98 -17.09 -13.16
N GLN A 250 -3.22 -16.09 -14.02
CA GLN A 250 -2.40 -15.89 -15.23
C GLN A 250 -0.94 -15.62 -14.89
N LYS A 251 -0.67 -14.74 -13.91
CA LYS A 251 0.70 -14.48 -13.44
C LYS A 251 1.37 -15.71 -12.85
N TYR A 252 0.60 -16.55 -12.14
CA TYR A 252 1.10 -17.81 -11.62
C TYR A 252 1.52 -18.76 -12.75
N GLU A 253 0.69 -18.91 -13.78
CA GLU A 253 1.01 -19.76 -14.94
C GLU A 253 2.20 -19.23 -15.75
N GLU A 254 2.32 -17.89 -15.89
CA GLU A 254 3.49 -17.23 -16.51
C GLU A 254 4.78 -17.51 -15.73
N ALA A 255 4.71 -17.48 -14.39
CA ALA A 255 5.86 -17.69 -13.51
C ALA A 255 6.36 -19.14 -13.45
N LEU A 256 5.61 -20.10 -13.98
CA LEU A 256 5.99 -21.52 -14.08
C LEU A 256 6.72 -21.87 -15.39
N LYS A 257 6.72 -20.99 -16.38
CA LYS A 257 7.38 -21.19 -17.70
C LYS A 257 8.87 -20.87 -17.63
#